data_1faeeb0209db6257f8003cd2ac470d6d
#
_entry.id   1faeeb0209db6257f8003cd2ac470d6d
#
_cell.length_a   1.000
_cell.length_b   1.000
_cell.length_c   1.000
_cell.angle_alpha   90.00
_cell.angle_beta   90.00
_cell.angle_gamma   90.00
#
_symmetry.space_group_name_H-M   'P 1'
#
loop_
_entity.id
_entity.type
_entity.pdbx_description
1 polymer ?
#
loop_
_entity_poly.entity_id
_entity_poly.type
_entity_poly.pdbx_seq_one_letter_code
_entity_poly.pdbx_strand_id
1 'polypeptide(L)'
;MDTDPEKIPYIDPKINEIGIYRRKFSVPAGWKNREIYLVFESAKSDLTVFINGEEAGYSKGSMLPAEFVITSFLQEGENEIVAAVRKYTDASYLENQDMWVFSGIYRDVYLQAEERVHIRDFHLDSILAEDYTRADCRLTAELVNRDTAARRVTVEGWLTDEGEKLKLGEKEVLLKPGEGRIVVLEGMISQPKLWSAEIPNLYTLYAAVVMEDGSFEEKSISYGFRKIEIKDGIFYVNGQKVKLKGVNRHDFDGDTGWTVSRERYEEDIRIMKRHNINAVRTSHYPDGEYFYELCDRYGLYVMDECNLETHGVRSSIPGDREEFRPVLEERLERMIVRDRNHPCVIIWSLGNEAGKGENFRWMYNACKKLDPSRPVHYEGDKRKECSDFLSAMYYPVEIMELMASGQDIDVEGVMGLAEGVRMKKEEYAGRPILLCEYAHCMENSLGNFQEYWDIFEGCDQMAGGFIWDFTDQAIHGVNGKWLYGGDFGEGKTNGYFCANGLTGADRSPHPAIIQVKKTYQNFRIRRKEDGKIVIQNDNRFLDGSIYELHWEVAQNGWKIKEGCLPFSLAPGAEGEWEIPFKDKMLPGEEYILTVSLCRKSGCLWAQKGEEEAFEQFILQYGIP
;
A
#
# COMPACT_ATOMS: atom_id res chain seq x y z
N MET A 1 23.26 15.87 -7.53
CA MET A 1 23.01 15.44 -8.92
C MET A 1 22.95 16.65 -9.82
N ASP A 2 23.34 16.54 -11.08
CA ASP A 2 23.26 17.62 -12.05
C ASP A 2 21.82 17.71 -12.62
N THR A 3 21.34 18.90 -12.92
CA THR A 3 20.02 19.11 -13.55
C THR A 3 20.13 19.36 -15.05
N ASP A 4 21.36 19.41 -15.59
CA ASP A 4 21.61 19.57 -17.02
C ASP A 4 21.34 18.22 -17.73
N PRO A 5 20.34 18.15 -18.64
CA PRO A 5 19.98 16.90 -19.31
C PRO A 5 21.11 16.23 -20.08
N GLU A 6 22.08 17.03 -20.58
CA GLU A 6 23.22 16.49 -21.33
C GLU A 6 24.25 15.78 -20.44
N LYS A 7 24.22 16.07 -19.14
CA LYS A 7 25.11 15.43 -18.15
C LYS A 7 24.49 14.27 -17.40
N ILE A 8 23.19 14.08 -17.49
CA ILE A 8 22.52 12.93 -16.86
C ILE A 8 22.89 11.65 -17.62
N PRO A 9 23.37 10.57 -16.96
CA PRO A 9 23.34 10.33 -15.50
C PRO A 9 24.70 10.50 -14.77
N TYR A 10 25.45 11.54 -15.05
CA TYR A 10 26.76 11.77 -14.43
C TYR A 10 26.67 12.10 -12.93
N ILE A 11 27.48 11.41 -12.11
CA ILE A 11 27.69 11.69 -10.69
C ILE A 11 29.15 12.12 -10.47
N ASP A 12 29.37 13.29 -9.88
CA ASP A 12 30.72 13.77 -9.56
C ASP A 12 31.33 12.88 -8.43
N PRO A 13 32.41 12.13 -8.72
CA PRO A 13 33.01 11.25 -7.73
C PRO A 13 33.61 11.98 -6.52
N LYS A 14 33.86 13.30 -6.62
CA LYS A 14 34.42 14.09 -5.52
C LYS A 14 33.44 14.39 -4.41
N ILE A 15 32.15 14.31 -4.71
CA ILE A 15 31.05 14.58 -3.75
C ILE A 15 30.28 13.30 -3.40
N ASN A 16 30.75 12.15 -3.85
CA ASN A 16 30.07 10.87 -3.67
C ASN A 16 30.74 10.05 -2.56
N GLU A 17 30.13 10.09 -1.39
CA GLU A 17 30.58 9.36 -0.21
C GLU A 17 30.31 7.86 -0.36
N ILE A 18 31.17 7.03 0.28
CA ILE A 18 31.03 5.57 0.32
C ILE A 18 31.02 5.14 1.78
N GLY A 19 29.95 4.49 2.21
CA GLY A 19 29.86 3.80 3.49
C GLY A 19 30.44 2.39 3.38
N ILE A 20 31.42 2.06 4.23
CA ILE A 20 31.99 0.72 4.31
C ILE A 20 31.52 0.06 5.61
N TYR A 21 30.73 -0.99 5.48
CA TYR A 21 30.21 -1.77 6.60
C TYR A 21 30.96 -3.10 6.66
N ARG A 22 31.45 -3.46 7.85
CA ARG A 22 32.20 -4.71 8.06
C ARG A 22 31.63 -5.46 9.25
N ARG A 23 31.41 -6.77 9.08
CA ARG A 23 30.94 -7.66 10.14
C ARG A 23 31.51 -9.05 10.00
N LYS A 24 31.87 -9.67 11.14
CA LYS A 24 32.19 -11.09 11.22
C LYS A 24 30.92 -11.88 11.53
N PHE A 25 30.82 -13.07 10.96
CA PHE A 25 29.69 -13.96 11.17
C PHE A 25 30.11 -15.44 11.05
N SER A 26 29.28 -16.33 11.54
CA SER A 26 29.46 -17.77 11.37
C SER A 26 28.16 -18.36 10.85
N VAL A 27 28.28 -19.32 9.94
CA VAL A 27 27.14 -20.08 9.43
C VAL A 27 26.84 -21.24 10.39
N PRO A 28 25.57 -21.46 10.78
CA PRO A 28 25.20 -22.59 11.64
C PRO A 28 25.66 -23.94 11.04
N ALA A 29 26.19 -24.83 11.87
CA ALA A 29 26.72 -26.13 11.42
C ALA A 29 25.69 -26.98 10.66
N GLY A 30 24.40 -26.86 11.02
CA GLY A 30 23.30 -27.54 10.33
C GLY A 30 23.04 -27.07 8.89
N TRP A 31 23.70 -25.98 8.44
CA TRP A 31 23.54 -25.44 7.10
C TRP A 31 24.65 -25.86 6.12
N LYS A 32 25.58 -26.70 6.53
CA LYS A 32 26.78 -27.09 5.76
C LYS A 32 26.53 -27.54 4.33
N ASN A 33 25.39 -28.19 4.07
CA ASN A 33 25.05 -28.74 2.75
C ASN A 33 23.94 -27.93 2.04
N ARG A 34 23.59 -26.75 2.54
CA ARG A 34 22.56 -25.90 1.99
C ARG A 34 23.13 -24.85 1.04
N GLU A 35 22.27 -24.27 0.22
CA GLU A 35 22.52 -23.03 -0.49
C GLU A 35 22.33 -21.87 0.47
N ILE A 36 23.31 -20.98 0.59
CA ILE A 36 23.27 -19.84 1.52
C ILE A 36 23.13 -18.56 0.72
N TYR A 37 22.06 -17.84 1.01
CA TYR A 37 21.80 -16.50 0.51
C TYR A 37 22.09 -15.48 1.60
N LEU A 38 22.70 -14.37 1.19
CA LEU A 38 22.80 -13.16 1.99
C LEU A 38 21.79 -12.16 1.42
N VAL A 39 20.86 -11.72 2.25
CA VAL A 39 19.80 -10.82 1.85
C VAL A 39 19.97 -9.48 2.54
N PHE A 40 19.95 -8.41 1.75
CA PHE A 40 19.77 -7.05 2.22
C PHE A 40 18.37 -6.61 1.79
N GLU A 41 17.47 -6.38 2.72
CA GLU A 41 16.11 -5.94 2.37
C GLU A 41 16.09 -4.55 1.72
N SER A 42 17.10 -3.73 2.00
CA SER A 42 17.29 -2.45 1.34
C SER A 42 18.67 -1.84 1.59
N ALA A 43 19.23 -1.20 0.56
CA ALA A 43 20.45 -0.40 0.67
C ALA A 43 20.49 0.70 -0.41
N LYS A 44 20.63 1.97 -0.03
CA LYS A 44 20.64 3.11 -0.95
C LYS A 44 22.02 3.73 -1.08
N SER A 45 22.49 3.98 -2.33
CA SER A 45 21.85 3.83 -3.64
C SER A 45 22.35 2.60 -4.41
N ASP A 46 23.56 2.11 -4.16
CA ASP A 46 24.04 0.83 -4.65
C ASP A 46 24.78 0.08 -3.55
N LEU A 47 24.96 -1.20 -3.77
CA LEU A 47 25.55 -2.13 -2.83
C LEU A 47 26.51 -3.06 -3.56
N THR A 48 27.80 -3.05 -3.15
CA THR A 48 28.77 -4.08 -3.53
C THR A 48 29.12 -4.91 -2.30
N VAL A 49 29.01 -6.22 -2.42
CA VAL A 49 29.22 -7.17 -1.31
C VAL A 49 30.46 -7.99 -1.54
N PHE A 50 31.30 -8.10 -0.50
CA PHE A 50 32.47 -8.97 -0.46
C PHE A 50 32.32 -9.95 0.70
N ILE A 51 32.65 -11.22 0.45
CA ILE A 51 32.71 -12.28 1.46
C ILE A 51 34.16 -12.80 1.50
N ASN A 52 34.78 -12.77 2.68
CA ASN A 52 36.18 -13.21 2.88
C ASN A 52 37.17 -12.55 1.90
N GLY A 53 36.89 -11.30 1.48
CA GLY A 53 37.73 -10.54 0.57
C GLY A 53 37.47 -10.75 -0.92
N GLU A 54 36.56 -11.66 -1.31
CA GLU A 54 36.14 -11.89 -2.69
C GLU A 54 34.79 -11.19 -2.97
N GLU A 55 34.64 -10.56 -4.13
CA GLU A 55 33.39 -9.92 -4.53
C GLU A 55 32.30 -10.96 -4.78
N ALA A 56 31.24 -10.92 -3.98
CA ALA A 56 30.09 -11.82 -4.09
C ALA A 56 29.00 -11.27 -5.00
N GLY A 57 28.93 -9.96 -5.20
CA GLY A 57 27.95 -9.37 -6.11
C GLY A 57 27.72 -7.88 -5.91
N TYR A 58 26.85 -7.36 -6.77
CA TYR A 58 26.48 -5.96 -6.88
C TYR A 58 24.98 -5.80 -7.11
N SER A 59 24.35 -4.76 -6.52
CA SER A 59 22.95 -4.42 -6.74
C SER A 59 22.74 -2.92 -6.77
N LYS A 60 21.79 -2.48 -7.59
CA LYS A 60 21.21 -1.12 -7.59
C LYS A 60 19.70 -1.24 -7.35
N GLY A 61 19.10 -0.21 -6.79
CA GLY A 61 17.66 -0.20 -6.49
C GLY A 61 17.43 -0.21 -5.00
N SER A 62 17.08 0.95 -4.48
CA SER A 62 17.24 1.25 -3.06
C SER A 62 16.15 0.68 -2.17
N MET A 63 14.95 0.37 -2.71
CA MET A 63 13.73 0.10 -1.93
C MET A 63 13.26 -1.35 -2.02
N LEU A 64 14.07 -2.24 -2.62
CA LEU A 64 13.77 -3.65 -2.81
C LEU A 64 14.93 -4.53 -2.36
N PRO A 65 14.66 -5.78 -1.94
CA PRO A 65 15.69 -6.70 -1.46
C PRO A 65 16.77 -7.01 -2.50
N ALA A 66 18.02 -7.05 -2.08
CA ALA A 66 19.16 -7.54 -2.86
C ALA A 66 19.64 -8.87 -2.27
N GLU A 67 19.67 -9.92 -3.08
CA GLU A 67 20.02 -11.27 -2.68
C GLU A 67 21.29 -11.74 -3.38
N PHE A 68 22.20 -12.33 -2.61
CA PHE A 68 23.48 -12.83 -3.10
C PHE A 68 23.68 -14.28 -2.68
N VAL A 69 23.94 -15.18 -3.63
CA VAL A 69 24.35 -16.54 -3.32
C VAL A 69 25.79 -16.52 -2.86
N ILE A 70 26.03 -16.81 -1.58
CA ILE A 70 27.36 -16.72 -0.97
C ILE A 70 28.00 -18.07 -0.66
N THR A 71 27.35 -19.18 -0.94
CA THR A 71 27.78 -20.55 -0.58
C THR A 71 29.24 -20.84 -0.95
N SER A 72 29.66 -20.47 -2.16
CA SER A 72 31.02 -20.73 -2.66
C SER A 72 32.12 -19.86 -2.04
N PHE A 73 31.75 -18.76 -1.38
CA PHE A 73 32.66 -17.82 -0.73
C PHE A 73 32.88 -18.15 0.76
N LEU A 74 32.08 -19.08 1.32
CA LEU A 74 32.11 -19.40 2.74
C LEU A 74 33.26 -20.35 3.09
N GLN A 75 33.86 -20.14 4.27
CA GLN A 75 34.83 -21.03 4.89
C GLN A 75 34.30 -21.60 6.22
N GLU A 76 34.90 -22.67 6.70
CA GLU A 76 34.55 -23.22 8.02
C GLU A 76 34.93 -22.24 9.14
N GLY A 77 34.02 -22.03 10.08
CA GLY A 77 34.21 -21.13 11.22
C GLY A 77 33.77 -19.70 10.95
N GLU A 78 34.64 -18.74 11.26
CA GLU A 78 34.36 -17.32 11.15
C GLU A 78 34.54 -16.82 9.72
N ASN A 79 33.53 -16.13 9.18
CA ASN A 79 33.55 -15.45 7.90
C ASN A 79 33.45 -13.94 8.09
N GLU A 80 33.88 -13.18 7.10
CA GLU A 80 33.78 -11.72 7.09
C GLU A 80 32.94 -11.26 5.91
N ILE A 81 31.98 -10.38 6.18
CA ILE A 81 31.28 -9.61 5.17
C ILE A 81 31.77 -8.17 5.16
N VAL A 82 31.99 -7.63 3.96
CA VAL A 82 32.20 -6.21 3.73
C VAL A 82 31.15 -5.75 2.72
N ALA A 83 30.34 -4.75 3.09
CA ALA A 83 29.37 -4.12 2.21
C ALA A 83 29.80 -2.67 1.94
N ALA A 84 29.99 -2.32 0.68
CA ALA A 84 30.28 -0.95 0.24
C ALA A 84 29.01 -0.34 -0.36
N VAL A 85 28.54 0.77 0.21
CA VAL A 85 27.34 1.49 -0.23
C VAL A 85 27.72 2.88 -0.68
N ARG A 86 27.49 3.21 -1.94
CA ARG A 86 27.69 4.58 -2.45
C ARG A 86 26.43 5.41 -2.26
N LYS A 87 26.60 6.69 -1.91
CA LYS A 87 25.51 7.63 -1.66
C LYS A 87 24.69 7.91 -2.91
N TYR A 88 25.34 8.09 -4.06
CA TYR A 88 24.70 8.39 -5.33
C TYR A 88 25.23 7.49 -6.45
N THR A 89 24.34 7.13 -7.37
CA THR A 89 24.65 6.44 -8.62
C THR A 89 23.84 7.04 -9.77
N ASP A 90 24.06 6.57 -10.99
CA ASP A 90 23.21 6.88 -12.13
C ASP A 90 21.73 6.55 -11.85
N ALA A 91 21.45 5.48 -11.12
CA ALA A 91 20.10 5.11 -10.69
C ALA A 91 19.44 6.12 -9.74
N SER A 92 20.23 6.92 -9.01
CA SER A 92 19.69 7.95 -8.10
C SER A 92 18.91 9.05 -8.82
N TYR A 93 19.12 9.22 -10.13
CA TYR A 93 18.30 10.12 -10.93
C TYR A 93 16.85 9.64 -11.10
N LEU A 94 16.61 8.34 -10.97
CA LEU A 94 15.29 7.72 -10.99
C LEU A 94 14.68 7.60 -9.58
N GLU A 95 15.40 8.05 -8.55
CA GLU A 95 15.02 8.03 -7.13
C GLU A 95 15.10 9.44 -6.55
N ASN A 96 14.58 10.41 -7.28
CA ASN A 96 14.59 11.82 -6.92
C ASN A 96 13.24 12.25 -6.33
N GLN A 97 12.77 11.50 -5.32
CA GLN A 97 11.57 11.81 -4.56
C GLN A 97 11.73 13.13 -3.80
N ASP A 98 10.62 13.86 -3.63
CA ASP A 98 10.58 15.08 -2.80
C ASP A 98 10.44 14.70 -1.31
N MET A 99 11.53 14.19 -0.74
CA MET A 99 11.60 13.69 0.63
C MET A 99 13.01 13.83 1.19
N TRP A 100 13.22 13.46 2.47
CA TRP A 100 14.55 13.27 3.03
C TRP A 100 15.39 12.32 2.18
N VAL A 101 16.66 12.65 1.96
CA VAL A 101 17.60 11.83 1.20
C VAL A 101 18.61 11.22 2.16
N PHE A 102 18.33 10.02 2.63
CA PHE A 102 19.26 9.21 3.38
C PHE A 102 20.09 8.28 2.48
N SER A 103 21.09 7.63 3.03
CA SER A 103 21.92 6.64 2.35
C SER A 103 22.40 5.62 3.37
N GLY A 104 22.76 4.43 2.91
CA GLY A 104 23.23 3.34 3.75
C GLY A 104 22.32 2.13 3.73
N ILE A 105 22.48 1.25 4.73
CA ILE A 105 21.67 0.05 4.94
C ILE A 105 20.63 0.39 5.99
N TYR A 106 19.33 0.34 5.64
CA TYR A 106 18.27 0.83 6.52
C TYR A 106 17.12 -0.17 6.76
N ARG A 107 17.15 -1.34 6.11
CA ARG A 107 16.30 -2.49 6.44
C ARG A 107 17.17 -3.67 6.86
N ASP A 108 16.57 -4.78 7.23
CA ASP A 108 17.23 -5.95 7.77
C ASP A 108 18.27 -6.57 6.82
N VAL A 109 19.32 -7.18 7.42
CA VAL A 109 20.32 -7.98 6.71
C VAL A 109 20.40 -9.33 7.38
N TYR A 110 20.17 -10.41 6.63
CA TYR A 110 20.16 -11.76 7.17
C TYR A 110 20.72 -12.80 6.23
N LEU A 111 21.00 -13.98 6.77
CA LEU A 111 21.33 -15.18 6.01
C LEU A 111 20.08 -16.05 5.90
N GLN A 112 19.85 -16.58 4.71
CA GLN A 112 18.83 -17.58 4.43
C GLN A 112 19.49 -18.85 3.91
N ALA A 113 19.04 -20.01 4.41
CA ALA A 113 19.57 -21.30 3.99
C ALA A 113 18.46 -22.13 3.33
N GLU A 114 18.67 -22.50 2.08
CA GLU A 114 17.76 -23.30 1.29
C GLU A 114 18.34 -24.71 1.05
N GLU A 115 17.50 -25.69 0.88
CA GLU A 115 17.97 -27.00 0.44
C GLU A 115 18.62 -26.92 -0.96
N ARG A 116 19.49 -27.89 -1.31
CA ARG A 116 20.12 -27.90 -2.64
C ARG A 116 19.13 -27.97 -3.79
N VAL A 117 17.98 -28.60 -3.57
CA VAL A 117 16.83 -28.52 -4.47
C VAL A 117 15.74 -27.81 -3.71
N HIS A 118 15.37 -26.63 -4.19
CA HIS A 118 14.43 -25.77 -3.50
C HIS A 118 13.51 -25.02 -4.46
N ILE A 119 12.44 -24.46 -3.88
CA ILE A 119 11.56 -23.52 -4.55
C ILE A 119 12.20 -22.15 -4.48
N ARG A 120 12.55 -21.57 -5.63
CA ARG A 120 13.11 -20.21 -5.71
C ARG A 120 12.02 -19.16 -5.56
N ASP A 121 10.92 -19.36 -6.25
CA ASP A 121 9.75 -18.48 -6.25
C ASP A 121 8.48 -19.28 -6.47
N PHE A 122 7.35 -18.79 -5.97
CA PHE A 122 6.03 -19.36 -6.28
C PHE A 122 4.93 -18.31 -6.19
N HIS A 123 3.91 -18.47 -7.01
CA HIS A 123 2.73 -17.63 -6.94
C HIS A 123 1.47 -18.39 -7.37
N LEU A 124 0.33 -17.92 -6.88
CA LEU A 124 -0.97 -18.48 -7.21
C LEU A 124 -1.81 -17.49 -8.00
N ASP A 125 -2.11 -17.83 -9.24
CA ASP A 125 -3.16 -17.16 -10.00
C ASP A 125 -4.50 -17.83 -9.71
N SER A 126 -5.55 -17.04 -9.48
CA SER A 126 -6.90 -17.56 -9.31
C SER A 126 -7.89 -16.81 -10.20
N ILE A 127 -8.73 -17.58 -10.91
CA ILE A 127 -9.83 -17.05 -11.72
C ILE A 127 -11.12 -17.43 -11.04
N LEU A 128 -11.78 -16.44 -10.46
CA LEU A 128 -13.09 -16.61 -9.83
C LEU A 128 -14.18 -16.71 -10.90
N ALA A 129 -15.11 -17.66 -10.71
CA ALA A 129 -16.33 -17.73 -11.50
C ALA A 129 -17.15 -16.45 -11.31
N GLU A 130 -18.04 -16.12 -12.25
CA GLU A 130 -18.83 -14.90 -12.19
C GLU A 130 -19.77 -14.84 -10.97
N ASP A 131 -20.23 -15.99 -10.51
CA ASP A 131 -21.06 -16.16 -9.31
C ASP A 131 -20.26 -16.35 -8.01
N TYR A 132 -18.92 -16.30 -8.07
CA TYR A 132 -17.98 -16.47 -6.96
C TYR A 132 -18.06 -17.84 -6.26
N THR A 133 -18.73 -18.83 -6.84
CA THR A 133 -18.87 -20.18 -6.24
C THR A 133 -17.64 -21.06 -6.41
N ARG A 134 -16.72 -20.68 -7.29
CA ARG A 134 -15.52 -21.43 -7.63
C ARG A 134 -14.35 -20.51 -7.98
N ALA A 135 -13.15 -20.97 -7.63
CA ALA A 135 -11.89 -20.42 -8.09
C ALA A 135 -11.09 -21.50 -8.83
N ASP A 136 -10.80 -21.30 -10.12
CA ASP A 136 -9.82 -22.09 -10.85
C ASP A 136 -8.43 -21.54 -10.53
N CYS A 137 -7.56 -22.39 -9.99
CA CYS A 137 -6.28 -22.02 -9.40
C CYS A 137 -5.11 -22.59 -10.23
N ARG A 138 -4.10 -21.75 -10.45
CA ARG A 138 -2.86 -22.12 -11.13
C ARG A 138 -1.67 -21.72 -10.27
N LEU A 139 -1.09 -22.68 -9.54
CA LEU A 139 0.13 -22.49 -8.77
C LEU A 139 1.34 -22.68 -9.69
N THR A 140 2.12 -21.63 -9.85
CA THR A 140 3.40 -21.67 -10.56
C THR A 140 4.51 -21.68 -9.53
N ALA A 141 5.41 -22.65 -9.59
CA ALA A 141 6.59 -22.77 -8.75
C ALA A 141 7.86 -22.84 -9.62
N GLU A 142 8.83 -21.99 -9.31
CA GLU A 142 10.16 -22.04 -9.90
C GLU A 142 11.06 -22.87 -8.99
N LEU A 143 11.54 -24.00 -9.53
CA LEU A 143 12.47 -24.91 -8.84
C LEU A 143 13.89 -24.68 -9.29
N VAL A 144 14.84 -24.86 -8.39
CA VAL A 144 16.27 -24.84 -8.69
C VAL A 144 16.95 -26.07 -8.11
N ASN A 145 17.78 -26.74 -8.92
CA ASN A 145 18.66 -27.82 -8.46
C ASN A 145 20.12 -27.31 -8.42
N ARG A 146 20.63 -27.04 -7.23
CA ARG A 146 22.02 -26.68 -6.97
C ARG A 146 22.91 -27.88 -6.59
N ASP A 147 22.35 -29.09 -6.65
CA ASP A 147 23.13 -30.31 -6.44
C ASP A 147 23.98 -30.65 -7.68
N THR A 148 25.01 -31.46 -7.48
CA THR A 148 25.89 -31.99 -8.54
C THR A 148 25.27 -33.18 -9.30
N ALA A 149 24.18 -33.74 -8.79
CA ALA A 149 23.44 -34.86 -9.36
C ALA A 149 22.04 -34.44 -9.85
N ALA A 150 21.50 -35.20 -10.81
CA ALA A 150 20.10 -35.09 -11.15
C ALA A 150 19.23 -35.57 -9.99
N ARG A 151 18.14 -34.84 -9.69
CA ARG A 151 17.22 -35.14 -8.61
C ARG A 151 15.79 -35.32 -9.12
N ARG A 152 15.17 -36.41 -8.75
CA ARG A 152 13.74 -36.61 -8.93
C ARG A 152 13.01 -36.07 -7.70
N VAL A 153 12.01 -35.24 -7.91
CA VAL A 153 11.26 -34.59 -6.83
C VAL A 153 9.78 -34.58 -7.15
N THR A 154 8.94 -34.56 -6.15
CA THR A 154 7.51 -34.28 -6.26
C THR A 154 7.25 -32.86 -5.76
N VAL A 155 6.65 -32.03 -6.61
CA VAL A 155 6.17 -30.71 -6.23
C VAL A 155 4.72 -30.84 -5.80
N GLU A 156 4.40 -30.34 -4.62
CA GLU A 156 3.04 -30.31 -4.08
C GLU A 156 2.59 -28.87 -3.83
N GLY A 157 1.30 -28.60 -4.05
CA GLY A 157 0.70 -27.32 -3.74
C GLY A 157 -0.66 -27.46 -3.06
N TRP A 158 -0.91 -26.67 -2.03
CA TRP A 158 -2.19 -26.65 -1.34
C TRP A 158 -2.43 -25.32 -0.62
N LEU A 159 -3.70 -25.08 -0.27
CA LEU A 159 -4.12 -24.03 0.65
C LEU A 159 -4.55 -24.65 1.98
N THR A 160 -4.49 -23.90 3.07
CA THR A 160 -5.16 -24.26 4.32
C THR A 160 -6.14 -23.18 4.74
N ASP A 161 -7.32 -23.64 5.21
CA ASP A 161 -8.36 -22.79 5.79
C ASP A 161 -8.80 -23.43 7.11
N GLU A 162 -8.60 -22.73 8.23
CA GLU A 162 -8.94 -23.21 9.59
C GLU A 162 -8.44 -24.65 9.89
N GLY A 163 -7.30 -25.02 9.28
CA GLY A 163 -6.68 -26.34 9.45
C GLY A 163 -7.10 -27.40 8.41
N GLU A 164 -8.05 -27.11 7.55
CA GLU A 164 -8.40 -27.97 6.42
C GLU A 164 -7.41 -27.78 5.26
N LYS A 165 -6.89 -28.90 4.71
CA LYS A 165 -5.96 -28.89 3.56
C LYS A 165 -6.76 -28.99 2.26
N LEU A 166 -6.66 -27.95 1.43
CA LEU A 166 -7.30 -27.86 0.12
C LEU A 166 -6.23 -28.05 -0.96
N LYS A 167 -6.16 -29.25 -1.54
CA LYS A 167 -5.12 -29.62 -2.53
C LYS A 167 -5.30 -28.86 -3.83
N LEU A 168 -4.20 -28.26 -4.34
CA LEU A 168 -4.13 -27.65 -5.67
C LEU A 168 -3.58 -28.64 -6.70
N GLY A 169 -2.62 -29.49 -6.31
CA GLY A 169 -2.07 -30.50 -7.19
C GLY A 169 -0.73 -31.04 -6.72
N GLU A 170 -0.22 -32.03 -7.47
CA GLU A 170 1.12 -32.56 -7.31
C GLU A 170 1.70 -32.94 -8.67
N LYS A 171 3.03 -32.89 -8.82
CA LYS A 171 3.72 -33.25 -10.08
C LYS A 171 5.14 -33.73 -9.82
N GLU A 172 5.45 -34.92 -10.37
CA GLU A 172 6.81 -35.44 -10.34
C GLU A 172 7.64 -34.82 -11.48
N VAL A 173 8.86 -34.38 -11.15
CA VAL A 173 9.80 -33.82 -12.13
C VAL A 173 11.23 -34.31 -11.85
N LEU A 174 12.03 -34.46 -12.92
CA LEU A 174 13.46 -34.73 -12.85
C LEU A 174 14.23 -33.45 -13.17
N LEU A 175 15.00 -32.94 -12.22
CA LEU A 175 15.83 -31.75 -12.37
C LEU A 175 17.30 -32.15 -12.59
N LYS A 176 17.91 -31.69 -13.66
CA LYS A 176 19.35 -31.88 -13.91
C LYS A 176 20.19 -31.00 -12.97
N PRO A 177 21.50 -31.29 -12.78
CA PRO A 177 22.40 -30.41 -12.06
C PRO A 177 22.39 -28.99 -12.63
N GLY A 178 22.24 -27.98 -11.77
CA GLY A 178 22.20 -26.56 -12.14
C GLY A 178 20.95 -26.11 -12.88
N GLU A 179 19.94 -26.99 -13.07
CA GLU A 179 18.70 -26.65 -13.77
C GLU A 179 17.76 -25.83 -12.92
N GLY A 180 17.25 -24.72 -13.50
CA GLY A 180 16.03 -24.05 -13.06
C GLY A 180 14.83 -24.53 -13.88
N ARG A 181 13.69 -24.78 -13.25
CA ARG A 181 12.48 -25.26 -13.93
C ARG A 181 11.21 -24.70 -13.34
N ILE A 182 10.33 -24.20 -14.20
CA ILE A 182 8.98 -23.80 -13.83
C ILE A 182 8.07 -25.02 -13.85
N VAL A 183 7.36 -25.25 -12.76
CA VAL A 183 6.34 -26.29 -12.59
C VAL A 183 5.01 -25.61 -12.34
N VAL A 184 3.98 -26.04 -13.05
CA VAL A 184 2.62 -25.54 -12.90
C VAL A 184 1.74 -26.68 -12.37
N LEU A 185 1.00 -26.38 -11.30
CA LEU A 185 -0.05 -27.20 -10.73
C LEU A 185 -1.38 -26.50 -10.93
N GLU A 186 -2.41 -27.25 -11.31
CA GLU A 186 -3.75 -26.73 -11.54
C GLU A 186 -4.73 -27.40 -10.59
N GLY A 187 -5.57 -26.59 -9.94
CA GLY A 187 -6.56 -27.03 -8.97
C GLY A 187 -7.80 -26.15 -8.99
N MET A 188 -8.78 -26.53 -8.18
CA MET A 188 -10.03 -25.79 -8.05
C MET A 188 -10.42 -25.72 -6.58
N ILE A 189 -10.83 -24.53 -6.15
CA ILE A 189 -11.39 -24.30 -4.81
C ILE A 189 -12.89 -23.99 -4.95
N SER A 190 -13.70 -24.76 -4.24
CA SER A 190 -15.15 -24.56 -4.19
C SER A 190 -15.52 -23.60 -3.07
N GLN A 191 -16.45 -22.67 -3.31
CA GLN A 191 -16.95 -21.70 -2.35
C GLN A 191 -15.83 -20.95 -1.59
N PRO A 192 -14.87 -20.31 -2.31
CA PRO A 192 -13.77 -19.61 -1.64
C PRO A 192 -14.29 -18.45 -0.81
N LYS A 193 -13.77 -18.29 0.42
CA LYS A 193 -13.97 -17.10 1.24
C LYS A 193 -13.22 -15.93 0.58
N LEU A 194 -13.94 -14.89 0.17
CA LEU A 194 -13.33 -13.76 -0.53
C LEU A 194 -12.65 -12.81 0.45
N TRP A 195 -11.52 -12.24 0.01
CA TRP A 195 -10.80 -11.19 0.71
C TRP A 195 -11.29 -9.80 0.26
N SER A 196 -11.51 -8.90 1.21
CA SER A 196 -11.71 -7.46 0.97
C SER A 196 -11.16 -6.66 2.15
N ALA A 197 -11.01 -5.33 2.01
CA ALA A 197 -10.59 -4.47 3.13
C ALA A 197 -11.59 -4.46 4.30
N GLU A 198 -12.85 -4.80 4.05
CA GLU A 198 -13.89 -4.92 5.08
C GLU A 198 -13.90 -6.31 5.74
N ILE A 199 -13.65 -7.37 4.97
CA ILE A 199 -13.63 -8.77 5.42
C ILE A 199 -12.36 -9.43 4.86
N PRO A 200 -11.23 -9.35 5.58
CA PRO A 200 -9.94 -9.82 5.10
C PRO A 200 -9.74 -11.32 5.34
N ASN A 201 -10.52 -12.17 4.65
CA ASN A 201 -10.37 -13.63 4.74
C ASN A 201 -9.06 -14.07 4.08
N LEU A 202 -8.23 -14.78 4.83
CA LEU A 202 -6.95 -15.28 4.37
C LEU A 202 -6.86 -16.80 4.49
N TYR A 203 -6.23 -17.39 3.50
CA TYR A 203 -5.72 -18.76 3.48
C TYR A 203 -4.21 -18.72 3.67
N THR A 204 -3.62 -19.86 4.06
CA THR A 204 -2.18 -20.04 3.90
C THR A 204 -1.93 -20.89 2.67
N LEU A 205 -1.23 -20.35 1.69
CA LEU A 205 -0.77 -21.04 0.50
C LEU A 205 0.55 -21.72 0.78
N TYR A 206 0.67 -22.99 0.43
CA TYR A 206 1.87 -23.79 0.57
C TYR A 206 2.33 -24.31 -0.78
N ALA A 207 3.64 -24.32 -0.97
CA ALA A 207 4.31 -25.06 -2.02
C ALA A 207 5.46 -25.88 -1.40
N ALA A 208 5.56 -27.14 -1.74
CA ALA A 208 6.59 -28.02 -1.20
C ALA A 208 7.29 -28.82 -2.31
N VAL A 209 8.58 -29.11 -2.07
CA VAL A 209 9.38 -30.05 -2.86
C VAL A 209 9.72 -31.24 -1.97
N VAL A 210 9.27 -32.42 -2.38
CA VAL A 210 9.50 -33.67 -1.66
C VAL A 210 10.53 -34.49 -2.44
N MET A 211 11.63 -34.89 -1.77
CA MET A 211 12.71 -35.70 -2.32
C MET A 211 12.38 -37.21 -2.27
N GLU A 212 13.10 -38.02 -3.07
CA GLU A 212 12.94 -39.48 -3.08
C GLU A 212 13.18 -40.17 -1.71
N ASP A 213 14.02 -39.58 -0.86
CA ASP A 213 14.30 -40.09 0.48
C ASP A 213 13.27 -39.65 1.54
N GLY A 214 12.25 -38.91 1.12
CA GLY A 214 11.17 -38.40 1.99
C GLY A 214 11.50 -37.08 2.70
N SER A 215 12.70 -36.52 2.51
CA SER A 215 12.99 -35.15 2.96
C SER A 215 12.19 -34.16 2.11
N PHE A 216 11.84 -33.00 2.69
CA PHE A 216 11.08 -31.99 1.97
C PHE A 216 11.49 -30.59 2.38
N GLU A 217 11.25 -29.64 1.49
CA GLU A 217 11.29 -28.21 1.74
C GLU A 217 9.91 -27.61 1.45
N GLU A 218 9.45 -26.72 2.32
CA GLU A 218 8.14 -26.11 2.23
C GLU A 218 8.26 -24.60 2.36
N LYS A 219 7.56 -23.87 1.51
CA LYS A 219 7.37 -22.42 1.61
C LYS A 219 5.89 -22.11 1.74
N SER A 220 5.59 -21.04 2.47
CA SER A 220 4.21 -20.60 2.67
C SER A 220 4.07 -19.10 2.68
N ILE A 221 2.89 -18.63 2.26
CA ILE A 221 2.51 -17.22 2.28
C ILE A 221 1.00 -17.09 2.53
N SER A 222 0.56 -15.98 3.08
CA SER A 222 -0.87 -15.63 3.15
C SER A 222 -1.43 -15.38 1.76
N TYR A 223 -2.65 -15.85 1.50
CA TYR A 223 -3.32 -15.68 0.21
C TYR A 223 -4.80 -15.36 0.40
N GLY A 224 -5.33 -14.43 -0.39
CA GLY A 224 -6.75 -14.06 -0.35
C GLY A 224 -7.38 -14.07 -1.75
N PHE A 225 -8.50 -14.76 -1.89
CA PHE A 225 -9.25 -14.79 -3.15
C PHE A 225 -9.97 -13.46 -3.35
N ARG A 226 -9.72 -12.79 -4.46
CA ARG A 226 -10.41 -11.57 -4.86
C ARG A 226 -10.38 -11.38 -6.38
N LYS A 227 -11.32 -10.60 -6.88
CA LYS A 227 -11.40 -10.18 -8.27
C LYS A 227 -11.41 -8.67 -8.36
N ILE A 228 -10.52 -8.10 -9.16
CA ILE A 228 -10.41 -6.66 -9.38
C ILE A 228 -10.76 -6.38 -10.83
N GLU A 229 -11.66 -5.44 -11.07
CA GLU A 229 -12.16 -5.17 -12.40
C GLU A 229 -12.41 -3.67 -12.61
N ILE A 230 -12.20 -3.23 -13.84
CA ILE A 230 -12.71 -1.94 -14.31
C ILE A 230 -13.73 -2.24 -15.42
N LYS A 231 -14.97 -1.84 -15.20
CA LYS A 231 -16.08 -2.00 -16.15
C LYS A 231 -16.78 -0.66 -16.35
N ASP A 232 -16.93 -0.24 -17.58
CA ASP A 232 -17.59 1.03 -17.95
C ASP A 232 -17.05 2.25 -17.20
N GLY A 233 -15.73 2.28 -16.92
CA GLY A 233 -15.08 3.36 -16.19
C GLY A 233 -15.31 3.34 -14.69
N ILE A 234 -15.78 2.25 -14.12
CA ILE A 234 -16.05 2.08 -12.69
C ILE A 234 -15.12 1.01 -12.13
N PHE A 235 -14.56 1.26 -10.95
CA PHE A 235 -13.67 0.35 -10.25
C PHE A 235 -14.44 -0.61 -9.33
N TYR A 236 -14.17 -1.90 -9.45
CA TYR A 236 -14.82 -2.96 -8.69
C TYR A 236 -13.82 -3.87 -7.97
N VAL A 237 -14.19 -4.29 -6.76
CA VAL A 237 -13.58 -5.40 -6.03
C VAL A 237 -14.68 -6.42 -5.73
N ASN A 238 -14.48 -7.68 -6.09
CA ASN A 238 -15.46 -8.75 -5.89
C ASN A 238 -16.87 -8.38 -6.38
N GLY A 239 -16.96 -7.73 -7.54
CA GLY A 239 -18.22 -7.30 -8.14
C GLY A 239 -18.92 -6.13 -7.47
N GLN A 240 -18.36 -5.54 -6.41
CA GLN A 240 -18.90 -4.37 -5.74
C GLN A 240 -18.14 -3.11 -6.14
N LYS A 241 -18.86 -2.00 -6.36
CA LYS A 241 -18.24 -0.68 -6.57
C LYS A 241 -17.55 -0.24 -5.29
N VAL A 242 -16.24 -0.01 -5.34
CA VAL A 242 -15.45 0.39 -4.18
C VAL A 242 -14.95 1.82 -4.35
N LYS A 243 -15.01 2.59 -3.26
CA LYS A 243 -14.36 3.91 -3.14
C LYS A 243 -13.09 3.76 -2.31
N LEU A 244 -11.98 4.28 -2.83
CA LEU A 244 -10.70 4.28 -2.16
C LEU A 244 -10.62 5.50 -1.21
N LYS A 245 -10.86 5.25 0.08
CA LYS A 245 -10.74 6.18 1.20
C LYS A 245 -9.28 6.16 1.66
N GLY A 246 -8.42 6.74 0.83
CA GLY A 246 -6.99 6.50 0.87
C GLY A 246 -6.17 7.57 1.57
N VAL A 247 -4.93 7.19 1.89
CA VAL A 247 -3.86 8.07 2.35
C VAL A 247 -2.55 7.67 1.68
N ASN A 248 -1.70 8.64 1.34
CA ASN A 248 -0.32 8.42 0.95
C ASN A 248 0.53 8.15 2.20
N ARG A 249 1.50 7.26 2.11
CA ARG A 249 2.39 6.93 3.21
C ARG A 249 3.84 6.88 2.76
N HIS A 250 4.68 7.71 3.37
CA HIS A 250 6.13 7.52 3.36
C HIS A 250 6.55 6.47 4.39
N ASP A 251 7.51 5.62 4.03
CA ASP A 251 8.13 4.67 4.97
C ASP A 251 9.16 5.40 5.84
N PHE A 252 8.66 6.02 6.94
CA PHE A 252 9.41 6.96 7.74
C PHE A 252 9.06 6.88 9.23
N ASP A 253 10.09 7.03 10.06
CA ASP A 253 9.99 7.18 11.50
C ASP A 253 10.84 8.37 11.97
N GLY A 254 10.30 9.19 12.88
CA GLY A 254 10.96 10.41 13.33
C GLY A 254 12.25 10.20 14.12
N ASP A 255 12.43 9.04 14.74
CA ASP A 255 13.64 8.69 15.51
C ASP A 255 14.70 7.97 14.67
N THR A 256 14.28 7.20 13.68
CA THR A 256 15.14 6.26 12.95
C THR A 256 15.17 6.48 11.43
N GLY A 257 14.46 7.49 10.92
CA GLY A 257 14.40 7.79 9.49
C GLY A 257 13.69 6.70 8.68
N TRP A 258 14.36 6.11 7.70
CA TRP A 258 13.80 5.04 6.88
C TRP A 258 13.85 3.64 7.51
N THR A 259 14.42 3.52 8.71
CA THR A 259 14.39 2.28 9.48
C THR A 259 13.12 2.22 10.30
N VAL A 260 12.08 1.61 9.77
CA VAL A 260 10.76 1.51 10.42
C VAL A 260 10.63 0.15 11.12
N SER A 261 10.27 0.17 12.41
CA SER A 261 10.08 -1.07 13.18
C SER A 261 8.74 -1.75 12.86
N ARG A 262 8.65 -3.05 13.16
CA ARG A 262 7.41 -3.82 13.02
C ARG A 262 6.26 -3.24 13.85
N GLU A 263 6.57 -2.77 15.07
CA GLU A 263 5.62 -2.13 15.98
C GLU A 263 5.08 -0.83 15.38
N ARG A 264 5.94 -0.06 14.70
CA ARG A 264 5.55 1.19 14.03
C ARG A 264 4.65 0.93 12.82
N TYR A 265 4.93 -0.07 12.01
CA TYR A 265 4.03 -0.49 10.94
C TYR A 265 2.64 -0.88 11.47
N GLU A 266 2.60 -1.64 12.57
CA GLU A 266 1.34 -2.07 13.18
C GLU A 266 0.55 -0.88 13.78
N GLU A 267 1.25 0.08 14.37
CA GLU A 267 0.66 1.32 14.88
C GLU A 267 0.05 2.15 13.74
N ASP A 268 0.79 2.37 12.65
CA ASP A 268 0.31 3.09 11.47
C ASP A 268 -1.00 2.49 10.94
N ILE A 269 -1.03 1.18 10.76
CA ILE A 269 -2.22 0.47 10.26
C ILE A 269 -3.40 0.56 11.23
N ARG A 270 -3.16 0.46 12.53
CA ARG A 270 -4.22 0.63 13.55
C ARG A 270 -4.79 2.05 13.53
N ILE A 271 -3.95 3.07 13.37
CA ILE A 271 -4.39 4.45 13.24
C ILE A 271 -5.25 4.60 11.98
N MET A 272 -4.80 4.09 10.83
CA MET A 272 -5.57 4.15 9.58
C MET A 272 -6.96 3.51 9.75
N LYS A 273 -7.02 2.28 10.26
CA LYS A 273 -8.28 1.55 10.46
C LYS A 273 -9.23 2.26 11.43
N ARG A 274 -8.74 2.83 12.52
CA ARG A 274 -9.55 3.59 13.50
C ARG A 274 -10.12 4.88 12.95
N HIS A 275 -9.54 5.38 11.86
CA HIS A 275 -9.99 6.60 11.19
C HIS A 275 -10.69 6.33 9.84
N ASN A 276 -11.22 5.12 9.66
CA ASN A 276 -11.99 4.71 8.47
C ASN A 276 -11.23 4.76 7.14
N ILE A 277 -9.90 4.84 7.18
CA ILE A 277 -9.05 4.73 6.01
C ILE A 277 -9.07 3.26 5.56
N ASN A 278 -9.39 3.01 4.28
CA ASN A 278 -9.46 1.67 3.70
C ASN A 278 -8.39 1.39 2.65
N ALA A 279 -7.61 2.40 2.27
CA ALA A 279 -6.60 2.28 1.22
C ALA A 279 -5.33 3.06 1.54
N VAL A 280 -4.19 2.59 1.03
CA VAL A 280 -2.89 3.23 1.16
C VAL A 280 -2.19 3.22 -0.19
N ARG A 281 -1.53 4.33 -0.56
CA ARG A 281 -0.54 4.38 -1.64
C ARG A 281 0.85 4.41 -1.01
N THR A 282 1.69 3.46 -1.42
CA THR A 282 3.10 3.42 -0.98
C THR A 282 3.87 4.49 -1.73
N SER A 283 3.81 5.71 -1.24
CA SER A 283 4.42 6.88 -1.89
C SER A 283 5.88 7.04 -1.48
N HIS A 284 6.85 7.01 -2.41
CA HIS A 284 6.74 6.74 -3.85
C HIS A 284 7.66 5.57 -4.21
N TYR A 285 7.52 4.47 -3.51
CA TYR A 285 8.36 3.27 -3.58
C TYR A 285 7.72 2.12 -2.78
N PRO A 286 8.09 0.86 -3.04
CA PRO A 286 7.58 -0.26 -2.24
C PRO A 286 8.04 -0.19 -0.78
N ASP A 287 7.10 -0.40 0.13
CA ASP A 287 7.37 -0.50 1.58
C ASP A 287 8.10 -1.82 1.95
N GLY A 288 8.44 -2.00 3.22
CA GLY A 288 8.93 -3.27 3.76
C GLY A 288 7.86 -4.38 3.62
N GLU A 289 8.29 -5.63 3.38
CA GLU A 289 7.38 -6.77 3.14
C GLU A 289 6.35 -6.95 4.27
N TYR A 290 6.77 -6.76 5.52
CA TYR A 290 5.88 -6.88 6.69
C TYR A 290 4.70 -5.89 6.66
N PHE A 291 4.82 -4.74 6.00
CA PHE A 291 3.71 -3.80 5.83
C PHE A 291 2.57 -4.41 5.01
N TYR A 292 2.89 -5.12 3.93
CA TYR A 292 1.88 -5.79 3.10
C TYR A 292 1.22 -6.96 3.83
N GLU A 293 1.98 -7.75 4.61
CA GLU A 293 1.42 -8.80 5.47
C GLU A 293 0.39 -8.22 6.45
N LEU A 294 0.68 -7.05 7.03
CA LEU A 294 -0.26 -6.36 7.90
C LEU A 294 -1.48 -5.84 7.13
N CYS A 295 -1.30 -5.25 5.94
CA CYS A 295 -2.40 -4.80 5.09
C CYS A 295 -3.32 -5.97 4.69
N ASP A 296 -2.76 -7.16 4.41
CA ASP A 296 -3.53 -8.37 4.15
C ASP A 296 -4.39 -8.77 5.35
N ARG A 297 -3.82 -8.75 6.57
CA ARG A 297 -4.46 -9.20 7.80
C ARG A 297 -5.48 -8.20 8.36
N TYR A 298 -5.19 -6.91 8.28
CA TYR A 298 -6.04 -5.84 8.81
C TYR A 298 -7.11 -5.38 7.82
N GLY A 299 -6.96 -5.72 6.54
CA GLY A 299 -7.84 -5.31 5.46
C GLY A 299 -7.61 -3.85 5.06
N LEU A 300 -6.52 -3.56 4.34
CA LEU A 300 -6.27 -2.30 3.65
C LEU A 300 -5.99 -2.58 2.19
N TYR A 301 -6.60 -1.84 1.29
CA TYR A 301 -6.24 -1.84 -0.12
C TYR A 301 -4.91 -1.11 -0.32
N VAL A 302 -4.04 -1.65 -1.16
CA VAL A 302 -2.74 -1.05 -1.45
C VAL A 302 -2.64 -0.72 -2.94
N MET A 303 -2.26 0.52 -3.24
CA MET A 303 -1.67 0.91 -4.51
C MET A 303 -0.16 0.89 -4.31
N ASP A 304 0.47 -0.16 -4.84
CA ASP A 304 1.91 -0.40 -4.69
C ASP A 304 2.67 0.30 -5.81
N GLU A 305 3.61 1.18 -5.44
CA GLU A 305 4.26 2.08 -6.38
C GLU A 305 5.72 1.72 -6.63
N CYS A 306 6.07 1.62 -7.89
CA CYS A 306 7.43 1.39 -8.35
C CYS A 306 8.34 2.56 -7.95
N ASN A 307 9.54 2.25 -7.44
CA ASN A 307 10.55 3.23 -7.06
C ASN A 307 11.09 3.99 -8.28
N LEU A 308 10.27 4.89 -8.79
CA LEU A 308 10.55 5.74 -9.95
C LEU A 308 9.98 7.14 -9.73
N GLU A 309 10.87 8.08 -9.45
CA GLU A 309 10.54 9.51 -9.46
C GLU A 309 11.72 10.30 -9.98
N THR A 310 11.44 11.28 -10.82
CA THR A 310 12.47 12.16 -11.41
C THR A 310 12.13 13.63 -11.25
N HIS A 311 11.58 14.01 -10.09
CA HIS A 311 10.93 15.30 -9.83
C HIS A 311 11.69 16.51 -10.39
N GLY A 312 12.98 16.66 -10.06
CA GLY A 312 13.81 17.78 -10.51
C GLY A 312 14.19 17.74 -12.00
N VAL A 313 14.03 16.61 -12.68
CA VAL A 313 14.47 16.36 -14.07
C VAL A 313 13.42 15.63 -14.93
N ARG A 314 12.17 15.62 -14.48
CA ARG A 314 11.05 14.90 -15.10
C ARG A 314 10.75 15.27 -16.55
N SER A 315 11.20 16.43 -17.00
CA SER A 315 11.09 16.83 -18.41
C SER A 315 12.12 16.15 -19.33
N SER A 316 13.13 15.49 -18.76
CA SER A 316 14.30 14.95 -19.46
C SER A 316 14.43 13.44 -19.38
N ILE A 317 14.07 12.84 -18.25
CA ILE A 317 14.17 11.40 -17.97
C ILE A 317 12.96 10.91 -17.17
N PRO A 318 12.58 9.59 -17.32
CA PRO A 318 13.14 8.64 -18.29
C PRO A 318 12.65 8.90 -19.72
N GLY A 319 11.51 9.59 -19.92
CA GLY A 319 10.98 9.99 -21.22
C GLY A 319 11.01 8.86 -22.27
N ASP A 320 11.63 9.17 -23.43
CA ASP A 320 11.81 8.22 -24.53
C ASP A 320 13.23 7.61 -24.56
N ARG A 321 14.05 7.88 -23.54
CA ARG A 321 15.46 7.46 -23.49
C ARG A 321 15.57 5.96 -23.21
N GLU A 322 15.96 5.18 -24.24
CA GLU A 322 15.99 3.70 -24.19
C GLU A 322 17.01 3.13 -23.20
N GLU A 323 18.07 3.87 -22.88
CA GLU A 323 19.09 3.45 -21.92
C GLU A 323 18.57 3.26 -20.49
N PHE A 324 17.41 3.82 -20.14
CA PHE A 324 16.78 3.60 -18.85
C PHE A 324 15.92 2.34 -18.79
N ARG A 325 15.54 1.73 -19.91
CA ARG A 325 14.66 0.54 -19.94
C ARG A 325 15.12 -0.61 -19.05
N PRO A 326 16.41 -1.02 -19.07
CA PRO A 326 16.83 -2.15 -18.24
C PRO A 326 16.62 -1.93 -16.74
N VAL A 327 16.91 -0.72 -16.23
CA VAL A 327 16.72 -0.40 -14.82
C VAL A 327 15.25 -0.24 -14.46
N LEU A 328 14.42 0.26 -15.36
CA LEU A 328 12.97 0.35 -15.17
C LEU A 328 12.33 -1.04 -15.14
N GLU A 329 12.77 -1.95 -16.03
CA GLU A 329 12.32 -3.33 -16.06
C GLU A 329 12.66 -4.05 -14.75
N GLU A 330 13.92 -3.98 -14.33
CA GLU A 330 14.37 -4.60 -13.09
C GLU A 330 13.55 -4.13 -11.87
N ARG A 331 13.31 -2.83 -11.72
CA ARG A 331 12.52 -2.27 -10.62
C ARG A 331 11.09 -2.76 -10.63
N LEU A 332 10.45 -2.70 -11.79
CA LEU A 332 9.07 -3.14 -11.97
C LEU A 332 8.90 -4.64 -11.71
N GLU A 333 9.79 -5.47 -12.30
CA GLU A 333 9.76 -6.92 -12.12
C GLU A 333 9.99 -7.31 -10.65
N ARG A 334 10.99 -6.73 -9.99
CA ARG A 334 11.29 -7.03 -8.58
C ARG A 334 10.15 -6.67 -7.65
N MET A 335 9.47 -5.53 -7.85
CA MET A 335 8.28 -5.15 -7.11
C MET A 335 7.16 -6.15 -7.32
N ILE A 336 6.78 -6.42 -8.57
CA ILE A 336 5.65 -7.31 -8.89
C ILE A 336 5.92 -8.74 -8.41
N VAL A 337 7.10 -9.28 -8.65
CA VAL A 337 7.44 -10.65 -8.23
C VAL A 337 7.39 -10.81 -6.71
N ARG A 338 7.88 -9.81 -5.96
CA ARG A 338 7.81 -9.82 -4.49
C ARG A 338 6.36 -9.76 -3.99
N ASP A 339 5.54 -8.84 -4.54
CA ASP A 339 4.30 -8.43 -3.89
C ASP A 339 3.02 -9.03 -4.54
N ARG A 340 3.14 -9.74 -5.66
CA ARG A 340 1.99 -10.28 -6.42
C ARG A 340 1.09 -11.25 -5.64
N ASN A 341 1.63 -11.94 -4.62
CA ASN A 341 0.83 -12.85 -3.80
C ASN A 341 -0.01 -12.14 -2.73
N HIS A 342 0.28 -10.87 -2.42
CA HIS A 342 -0.46 -10.08 -1.43
C HIS A 342 -1.85 -9.69 -1.95
N PRO A 343 -2.95 -10.16 -1.32
CA PRO A 343 -4.29 -9.78 -1.73
C PRO A 343 -4.58 -8.29 -1.53
N CYS A 344 -3.91 -7.62 -0.61
CA CYS A 344 -4.06 -6.18 -0.36
C CYS A 344 -3.62 -5.32 -1.56
N VAL A 345 -2.63 -5.75 -2.33
CA VAL A 345 -2.19 -5.04 -3.53
C VAL A 345 -3.27 -5.19 -4.61
N ILE A 346 -3.96 -4.09 -4.92
CA ILE A 346 -5.07 -4.05 -5.87
C ILE A 346 -4.78 -3.21 -7.10
N ILE A 347 -3.75 -2.39 -7.07
CA ILE A 347 -3.32 -1.50 -8.16
C ILE A 347 -1.79 -1.49 -8.19
N TRP A 348 -1.20 -1.67 -9.37
CA TRP A 348 0.21 -1.41 -9.62
C TRP A 348 0.40 0.02 -10.10
N SER A 349 1.30 0.78 -9.48
CA SER A 349 1.64 2.14 -9.91
C SER A 349 3.04 2.19 -10.50
N LEU A 350 3.19 2.81 -11.66
CA LEU A 350 4.45 2.83 -12.41
C LEU A 350 5.48 3.82 -11.85
N GLY A 351 5.07 4.70 -10.95
CA GLY A 351 5.93 5.72 -10.35
C GLY A 351 5.21 7.03 -10.14
N ASN A 352 5.97 8.05 -9.75
CA ASN A 352 5.49 9.37 -9.40
C ASN A 352 6.28 10.45 -10.15
N GLU A 353 5.65 11.54 -10.53
CA GLU A 353 6.24 12.77 -11.07
C GLU A 353 7.50 12.59 -11.95
N ALA A 354 7.44 11.59 -12.83
CA ALA A 354 8.55 11.21 -13.71
C ALA A 354 8.29 11.59 -15.20
N GLY A 355 7.39 12.54 -15.42
CA GLY A 355 7.08 13.05 -16.75
C GLY A 355 6.25 12.08 -17.59
N LYS A 356 6.55 11.97 -18.87
CA LYS A 356 5.83 11.15 -19.85
C LYS A 356 6.79 10.65 -20.93
N GLY A 357 6.39 9.62 -21.67
CA GLY A 357 7.18 9.10 -22.81
C GLY A 357 6.96 7.62 -23.06
N GLU A 358 7.67 7.09 -24.07
CA GLU A 358 7.55 5.69 -24.49
C GLU A 358 7.95 4.70 -23.41
N ASN A 359 8.83 5.09 -22.48
CA ASN A 359 9.22 4.21 -21.37
C ASN A 359 8.03 3.85 -20.48
N PHE A 360 7.06 4.74 -20.26
CA PHE A 360 5.87 4.44 -19.47
C PHE A 360 4.91 3.49 -20.21
N ARG A 361 4.76 3.61 -21.53
CA ARG A 361 4.00 2.64 -22.32
C ARG A 361 4.64 1.26 -22.27
N TRP A 362 5.97 1.23 -22.34
CA TRP A 362 6.72 0.01 -22.20
C TRP A 362 6.53 -0.62 -20.81
N MET A 363 6.66 0.16 -19.74
CA MET A 363 6.43 -0.30 -18.36
C MET A 363 4.99 -0.82 -18.16
N TYR A 364 3.99 -0.14 -18.71
CA TYR A 364 2.59 -0.59 -18.67
C TYR A 364 2.43 -1.97 -19.29
N ASN A 365 2.98 -2.18 -20.50
CA ASN A 365 2.90 -3.46 -21.19
C ASN A 365 3.67 -4.56 -20.44
N ALA A 366 4.83 -4.25 -19.87
CA ALA A 366 5.60 -5.17 -19.04
C ALA A 366 4.84 -5.56 -17.78
N CYS A 367 4.22 -4.59 -17.09
CA CYS A 367 3.39 -4.82 -15.92
C CYS A 367 2.21 -5.77 -16.23
N LYS A 368 1.46 -5.49 -17.31
CA LYS A 368 0.34 -6.34 -17.75
C LYS A 368 0.76 -7.75 -18.19
N LYS A 369 2.00 -7.92 -18.63
CA LYS A 369 2.56 -9.23 -18.94
C LYS A 369 2.94 -10.01 -17.69
N LEU A 370 3.48 -9.33 -16.67
CA LEU A 370 3.87 -9.94 -15.39
C LEU A 370 2.66 -10.28 -14.53
N ASP A 371 1.69 -9.37 -14.47
CA ASP A 371 0.43 -9.56 -13.75
C ASP A 371 -0.75 -8.91 -14.48
N PRO A 372 -1.52 -9.67 -15.23
CA PRO A 372 -2.72 -9.18 -15.91
C PRO A 372 -3.93 -9.00 -14.98
N SER A 373 -3.85 -9.47 -13.73
CA SER A 373 -5.00 -9.52 -12.81
C SER A 373 -5.32 -8.18 -12.15
N ARG A 374 -4.38 -7.24 -12.17
CA ARG A 374 -4.51 -5.93 -11.53
C ARG A 374 -4.47 -4.80 -12.55
N PRO A 375 -5.22 -3.70 -12.31
CA PRO A 375 -5.09 -2.47 -13.09
C PRO A 375 -3.76 -1.77 -12.78
N VAL A 376 -3.33 -0.97 -13.75
CA VAL A 376 -2.11 -0.17 -13.69
C VAL A 376 -2.44 1.31 -13.59
N HIS A 377 -1.73 1.99 -12.71
CA HIS A 377 -1.84 3.42 -12.46
C HIS A 377 -0.56 4.14 -12.87
N TYR A 378 -0.70 5.34 -13.40
CA TYR A 378 0.34 6.34 -13.51
C TYR A 378 -0.29 7.74 -13.61
N GLU A 379 0.11 8.67 -12.72
CA GLU A 379 -0.51 9.99 -12.63
C GLU A 379 -0.18 10.89 -13.84
N GLY A 380 0.99 10.69 -14.45
CA GLY A 380 1.42 11.46 -15.64
C GLY A 380 0.63 11.13 -16.92
N ASP A 381 -0.20 10.07 -16.93
CA ASP A 381 -0.97 9.67 -18.10
C ASP A 381 -2.32 10.40 -18.20
N LYS A 382 -2.35 11.48 -18.93
CA LYS A 382 -3.61 12.19 -19.27
C LYS A 382 -4.25 11.70 -20.59
N ARG A 383 -3.58 10.78 -21.35
CA ARG A 383 -4.00 10.39 -22.70
C ARG A 383 -4.46 8.94 -22.86
N LYS A 384 -4.55 8.19 -21.77
CA LYS A 384 -4.88 6.75 -21.79
C LYS A 384 -3.86 5.91 -22.55
N GLU A 385 -2.59 6.15 -22.32
CA GLU A 385 -1.48 5.49 -22.99
C GLU A 385 -0.79 4.43 -22.13
N CYS A 386 -0.77 4.62 -20.80
CA CYS A 386 -0.05 3.77 -19.85
C CYS A 386 -0.70 3.67 -18.47
N SER A 387 -1.99 4.05 -18.32
CA SER A 387 -2.75 3.93 -17.08
C SER A 387 -4.19 3.51 -17.35
N ASP A 388 -4.71 2.60 -16.53
CA ASP A 388 -6.12 2.21 -16.55
C ASP A 388 -7.03 3.26 -15.87
N PHE A 389 -6.44 4.21 -15.12
CA PHE A 389 -7.12 5.29 -14.45
C PHE A 389 -6.85 6.64 -15.13
N LEU A 390 -7.79 7.57 -15.02
CA LEU A 390 -7.43 8.97 -15.07
C LEU A 390 -7.04 9.38 -13.66
N SER A 391 -5.78 9.69 -13.46
CA SER A 391 -5.28 10.15 -12.17
C SER A 391 -4.83 11.60 -12.23
N ALA A 392 -4.97 12.29 -11.09
CA ALA A 392 -4.55 13.67 -10.94
C ALA A 392 -4.11 13.94 -9.49
N MET A 393 -3.33 15.02 -9.34
CA MET A 393 -2.93 15.57 -8.05
C MET A 393 -3.62 16.91 -7.85
N TYR A 394 -4.20 17.10 -6.66
CA TYR A 394 -4.72 18.39 -6.16
C TYR A 394 -5.73 19.10 -7.07
N TYR A 395 -6.48 18.36 -7.92
CA TYR A 395 -7.58 18.97 -8.65
C TYR A 395 -8.61 19.50 -7.65
N PRO A 396 -9.00 20.79 -7.73
CA PRO A 396 -9.96 21.36 -6.82
C PRO A 396 -11.38 20.83 -7.07
N VAL A 397 -12.27 21.07 -6.12
CA VAL A 397 -13.66 20.60 -6.12
C VAL A 397 -14.38 20.97 -7.41
N GLU A 398 -14.18 22.19 -7.92
CA GLU A 398 -14.83 22.69 -9.13
C GLU A 398 -14.47 21.85 -10.38
N ILE A 399 -13.23 21.39 -10.50
CA ILE A 399 -12.81 20.50 -11.59
C ILE A 399 -13.47 19.12 -11.41
N MET A 400 -13.51 18.62 -10.18
CA MET A 400 -14.14 17.33 -9.89
C MET A 400 -15.64 17.35 -10.17
N GLU A 401 -16.35 18.46 -9.90
CA GLU A 401 -17.77 18.66 -10.26
C GLU A 401 -17.98 18.64 -11.78
N LEU A 402 -17.13 19.32 -12.55
CA LEU A 402 -17.18 19.29 -14.02
C LEU A 402 -16.97 17.87 -14.56
N MET A 403 -16.00 17.13 -14.02
CA MET A 403 -15.76 15.74 -14.39
C MET A 403 -16.95 14.84 -14.03
N ALA A 404 -17.48 14.96 -12.82
CA ALA A 404 -18.62 14.18 -12.36
C ALA A 404 -19.88 14.41 -13.21
N SER A 405 -20.06 15.64 -13.69
CA SER A 405 -21.17 16.01 -14.60
C SER A 405 -20.87 15.72 -16.08
N GLY A 406 -19.69 15.17 -16.40
CA GLY A 406 -19.32 14.78 -17.77
C GLY A 406 -19.17 15.95 -18.72
N GLN A 407 -18.57 17.06 -18.28
CA GLN A 407 -18.35 18.27 -19.06
C GLN A 407 -16.88 18.39 -19.53
N ASP A 408 -16.66 19.11 -20.61
CA ASP A 408 -15.31 19.56 -20.98
C ASP A 408 -14.75 20.46 -19.88
N ILE A 409 -13.47 20.32 -19.61
CA ILE A 409 -12.76 21.13 -18.62
C ILE A 409 -11.93 22.17 -19.37
N ASP A 410 -12.11 23.43 -19.02
CA ASP A 410 -11.28 24.54 -19.47
C ASP A 410 -11.19 25.56 -18.34
N VAL A 411 -10.29 25.31 -17.40
CA VAL A 411 -10.10 26.11 -16.19
C VAL A 411 -8.70 26.68 -16.19
N GLU A 412 -8.58 28.01 -16.25
CA GLU A 412 -7.31 28.73 -16.17
C GLU A 412 -7.07 29.23 -14.74
N GLY A 413 -5.80 29.20 -14.31
CA GLY A 413 -5.36 29.87 -13.09
C GLY A 413 -5.90 29.29 -11.78
N VAL A 414 -6.03 27.98 -11.69
CA VAL A 414 -6.46 27.31 -10.43
C VAL A 414 -5.36 27.43 -9.38
N MET A 415 -5.73 27.83 -8.18
CA MET A 415 -4.81 27.96 -7.05
C MET A 415 -4.19 26.57 -6.73
N GLY A 416 -2.86 26.50 -6.76
CA GLY A 416 -2.10 25.25 -6.54
C GLY A 416 -1.72 24.50 -7.83
N LEU A 417 -2.28 24.85 -8.99
CA LEU A 417 -1.85 24.33 -10.28
C LEU A 417 -1.18 25.45 -11.09
N ALA A 418 0.10 25.30 -11.38
CA ALA A 418 0.88 26.31 -12.11
C ALA A 418 0.37 26.55 -13.54
N GLU A 419 -0.30 25.54 -14.12
CA GLU A 419 -0.94 25.59 -15.43
C GLU A 419 -2.43 25.25 -15.27
N GLY A 420 -3.29 25.86 -16.08
CA GLY A 420 -4.72 25.53 -16.12
C GLY A 420 -4.95 24.08 -16.58
N VAL A 421 -6.14 23.58 -16.32
CA VAL A 421 -6.56 22.24 -16.75
C VAL A 421 -7.47 22.35 -17.97
N ARG A 422 -7.03 21.75 -19.08
CA ARG A 422 -7.84 21.64 -20.31
C ARG A 422 -7.94 20.18 -20.70
N MET A 423 -9.16 19.66 -20.72
CA MET A 423 -9.43 18.26 -21.05
C MET A 423 -10.83 18.12 -21.66
N LYS A 424 -10.95 17.39 -22.75
CA LYS A 424 -12.22 17.02 -23.32
C LYS A 424 -12.84 15.83 -22.57
N LYS A 425 -14.16 15.77 -22.53
CA LYS A 425 -14.90 14.67 -21.91
C LYS A 425 -14.40 13.29 -22.39
N GLU A 426 -14.12 13.15 -23.68
CA GLU A 426 -13.69 11.89 -24.29
C GLU A 426 -12.33 11.40 -23.74
N GLU A 427 -11.50 12.31 -23.20
CA GLU A 427 -10.18 11.97 -22.69
C GLU A 427 -10.25 11.28 -21.31
N TYR A 428 -11.32 11.49 -20.54
CA TYR A 428 -11.53 10.86 -19.25
C TYR A 428 -12.70 9.86 -19.20
N ALA A 429 -13.56 9.86 -20.20
CA ALA A 429 -14.68 8.91 -20.30
C ALA A 429 -14.17 7.45 -20.35
N GLY A 430 -14.84 6.57 -19.61
CA GLY A 430 -14.54 5.13 -19.61
C GLY A 430 -13.29 4.72 -18.84
N ARG A 431 -12.71 5.61 -18.02
CA ARG A 431 -11.69 5.29 -17.02
C ARG A 431 -12.18 5.70 -15.62
N PRO A 432 -11.90 4.94 -14.55
CA PRO A 432 -12.09 5.45 -13.20
C PRO A 432 -11.25 6.70 -12.99
N ILE A 433 -11.82 7.67 -12.29
CA ILE A 433 -11.13 8.93 -11.93
C ILE A 433 -10.64 8.81 -10.50
N LEU A 434 -9.35 9.07 -10.28
CA LEU A 434 -8.68 8.92 -9.00
C LEU A 434 -7.81 10.14 -8.69
N LEU A 435 -7.91 10.69 -7.49
CA LEU A 435 -6.93 11.66 -7.00
C LEU A 435 -5.82 10.91 -6.24
N CYS A 436 -4.69 10.65 -6.90
CA CYS A 436 -3.58 9.97 -6.22
C CYS A 436 -2.93 10.83 -5.13
N GLU A 437 -3.15 12.16 -5.19
CA GLU A 437 -2.85 13.10 -4.12
C GLU A 437 -3.92 14.19 -4.07
N TYR A 438 -4.44 14.48 -2.87
CA TYR A 438 -5.35 15.60 -2.63
C TYR A 438 -5.36 15.97 -1.14
N ALA A 439 -6.08 17.04 -0.80
CA ALA A 439 -6.29 17.49 0.57
C ALA A 439 -4.97 17.55 1.38
N HIS A 440 -3.98 18.28 0.84
CA HIS A 440 -2.66 18.44 1.44
C HIS A 440 -2.74 18.90 2.90
N CYS A 441 -2.22 18.09 3.84
CA CYS A 441 -2.44 18.24 5.28
C CYS A 441 -1.48 19.21 5.98
N MET A 442 -0.89 20.11 5.26
CA MET A 442 0.03 21.08 5.84
C MET A 442 -0.74 22.20 6.55
N GLU A 443 -0.27 22.61 7.73
CA GLU A 443 -0.80 23.71 8.53
C GLU A 443 -2.30 23.54 8.90
N ASN A 444 -3.13 24.57 8.64
CA ASN A 444 -4.57 24.55 8.92
C ASN A 444 -5.35 23.99 7.71
N SER A 445 -5.42 22.70 7.60
CA SER A 445 -6.09 21.88 6.57
C SER A 445 -7.18 21.03 7.25
N LEU A 446 -8.02 20.33 6.59
CA LEU A 446 -8.38 19.96 5.24
C LEU A 446 -9.53 20.83 4.70
N GLY A 447 -9.27 21.72 3.77
CA GLY A 447 -10.36 22.49 3.14
C GLY A 447 -11.16 21.64 2.16
N ASN A 448 -12.49 21.86 2.14
CA ASN A 448 -13.44 21.24 1.19
C ASN A 448 -13.42 19.70 1.19
N PHE A 449 -13.01 19.06 2.28
CA PHE A 449 -12.83 17.61 2.31
C PHE A 449 -14.15 16.85 2.19
N GLN A 450 -15.24 17.37 2.79
CA GLN A 450 -16.57 16.79 2.68
C GLN A 450 -17.11 16.96 1.24
N GLU A 451 -16.88 18.13 0.61
CA GLU A 451 -17.35 18.42 -0.75
C GLU A 451 -16.72 17.47 -1.78
N TYR A 452 -15.42 17.11 -1.63
CA TYR A 452 -14.83 16.05 -2.45
C TYR A 452 -15.59 14.72 -2.30
N TRP A 453 -15.93 14.35 -1.07
CA TRP A 453 -16.60 13.07 -0.82
C TRP A 453 -18.07 13.07 -1.25
N ASP A 454 -18.75 14.19 -1.19
CA ASP A 454 -20.10 14.33 -1.75
C ASP A 454 -20.08 14.07 -3.28
N ILE A 455 -19.05 14.55 -3.98
CA ILE A 455 -18.85 14.28 -5.41
C ILE A 455 -18.47 12.81 -5.65
N PHE A 456 -17.51 12.26 -4.88
CA PHE A 456 -17.06 10.89 -5.06
C PHE A 456 -18.18 9.87 -4.81
N GLU A 457 -18.98 10.06 -3.80
CA GLU A 457 -20.14 9.20 -3.52
C GLU A 457 -21.26 9.39 -4.54
N GLY A 458 -21.42 10.61 -5.07
CA GLY A 458 -22.44 10.94 -6.06
C GLY A 458 -22.16 10.46 -7.49
N CYS A 459 -20.91 10.07 -7.81
CA CYS A 459 -20.50 9.67 -9.15
C CYS A 459 -19.75 8.34 -9.13
N ASP A 460 -20.30 7.32 -9.77
CA ASP A 460 -19.72 5.96 -9.81
C ASP A 460 -18.32 5.92 -10.42
N GLN A 461 -18.03 6.78 -11.40
CA GLN A 461 -16.73 6.84 -12.08
C GLN A 461 -15.61 7.37 -11.17
N MET A 462 -15.95 8.13 -10.12
CA MET A 462 -14.97 8.61 -9.14
C MET A 462 -14.53 7.45 -8.23
N ALA A 463 -13.31 6.99 -8.36
CA ALA A 463 -12.78 5.87 -7.56
C ALA A 463 -12.36 6.29 -6.13
N GLY A 464 -12.28 7.59 -5.85
CA GLY A 464 -11.83 8.14 -4.57
C GLY A 464 -10.49 8.86 -4.66
N GLY A 465 -9.70 8.84 -3.58
CA GLY A 465 -8.40 9.52 -3.58
C GLY A 465 -7.53 9.17 -2.37
N PHE A 466 -6.27 9.62 -2.42
CA PHE A 466 -5.27 9.42 -1.37
C PHE A 466 -4.81 10.77 -0.82
N ILE A 467 -5.10 11.02 0.44
CA ILE A 467 -4.72 12.26 1.14
C ILE A 467 -3.20 12.39 1.17
N TRP A 468 -2.66 13.55 0.93
CA TRP A 468 -1.25 13.87 1.11
C TRP A 468 -1.05 14.58 2.46
N ASP A 469 -0.42 13.94 3.50
CA ASP A 469 -0.12 12.52 3.59
C ASP A 469 -0.42 11.99 5.01
N PHE A 470 0.09 10.82 5.37
CA PHE A 470 -0.26 10.14 6.61
C PHE A 470 0.45 10.71 7.84
N THR A 471 1.77 10.99 7.76
CA THR A 471 2.55 11.41 8.93
C THR A 471 3.59 12.46 8.57
N ASP A 472 3.80 13.41 9.46
CA ASP A 472 4.92 14.35 9.34
C ASP A 472 6.25 13.60 9.26
N GLN A 473 7.14 14.01 8.34
CA GLN A 473 8.47 13.46 8.24
C GLN A 473 9.50 14.34 8.97
N ALA A 474 9.16 14.82 10.17
CA ALA A 474 10.09 15.55 11.02
C ALA A 474 11.00 14.59 11.79
N ILE A 475 12.27 14.99 12.00
CA ILE A 475 13.29 14.19 12.69
C ILE A 475 13.36 14.63 14.15
N HIS A 476 13.36 13.67 15.08
CA HIS A 476 13.50 13.95 16.50
C HIS A 476 14.94 14.32 16.85
N GLY A 477 15.14 15.56 17.22
CA GLY A 477 16.46 16.08 17.63
C GLY A 477 16.83 15.71 19.07
N VAL A 478 18.12 15.66 19.33
CA VAL A 478 18.70 15.32 20.67
C VAL A 478 18.23 16.23 21.81
N ASN A 479 17.67 17.38 21.49
CA ASN A 479 17.11 18.34 22.46
C ASN A 479 15.58 18.18 22.66
N GLY A 480 14.98 17.12 22.15
CA GLY A 480 13.55 16.85 22.23
C GLY A 480 12.69 17.70 21.28
N LYS A 481 13.28 18.39 20.32
CA LYS A 481 12.56 19.15 19.28
C LYS A 481 12.43 18.33 18.01
N TRP A 482 11.33 18.53 17.31
CA TRP A 482 11.15 18.06 15.94
C TRP A 482 11.87 19.03 14.99
N LEU A 483 12.70 18.46 14.11
CA LEU A 483 13.57 19.18 13.17
C LEU A 483 13.15 18.87 11.74
N TYR A 484 13.35 19.84 10.85
CA TYR A 484 13.05 19.74 9.42
C TYR A 484 14.16 20.39 8.58
N GLY A 485 13.94 20.51 7.27
CA GLY A 485 14.93 21.07 6.35
C GLY A 485 15.42 22.46 6.77
N GLY A 486 16.75 22.66 6.82
CA GLY A 486 17.43 23.85 7.29
C GLY A 486 17.95 23.78 8.73
N ASP A 487 17.40 22.91 9.56
CA ASP A 487 17.80 22.77 10.97
C ASP A 487 19.15 22.05 11.16
N PHE A 488 19.64 21.38 10.12
CA PHE A 488 20.90 20.64 10.12
C PHE A 488 22.05 21.39 9.45
N GLY A 489 21.83 22.66 9.04
CA GLY A 489 22.81 23.51 8.40
C GLY A 489 23.02 23.26 6.90
N GLU A 490 22.13 22.51 6.26
CA GLU A 490 22.10 22.29 4.83
C GLU A 490 21.66 23.55 4.06
N GLY A 491 22.17 23.70 2.84
CA GLY A 491 22.09 24.98 2.11
C GLY A 491 20.75 25.25 1.41
N LYS A 492 20.20 24.27 0.70
CA LYS A 492 18.90 24.38 -0.01
C LYS A 492 17.94 23.33 0.51
N THR A 493 16.82 23.75 1.02
CA THR A 493 15.78 22.88 1.58
C THR A 493 14.40 23.46 1.32
N ASN A 494 13.38 22.63 1.43
CA ASN A 494 11.99 23.06 1.41
C ASN A 494 11.45 23.40 2.82
N GLY A 495 12.34 23.51 3.81
CA GLY A 495 11.97 23.85 5.19
C GLY A 495 11.06 22.79 5.81
N TYR A 496 9.96 23.24 6.43
CA TYR A 496 8.97 22.39 7.09
C TYR A 496 7.94 21.77 6.10
N PHE A 497 8.19 21.77 4.81
CA PHE A 497 7.27 21.22 3.80
C PHE A 497 7.04 19.70 3.98
N CYS A 498 7.88 19.02 4.73
CA CYS A 498 7.71 17.63 5.15
C CYS A 498 6.77 17.45 6.38
N ALA A 499 6.25 18.54 6.98
CA ALA A 499 5.26 18.52 8.04
C ALA A 499 3.86 18.66 7.44
N ASN A 500 3.38 17.62 6.81
CA ASN A 500 2.17 17.57 5.99
C ASN A 500 1.29 16.33 6.29
N GLY A 501 1.47 15.71 7.45
CA GLY A 501 0.78 14.52 7.87
C GLY A 501 -0.59 14.75 8.54
N LEU A 502 -1.46 13.74 8.48
CA LEU A 502 -2.64 13.60 9.34
C LEU A 502 -2.25 13.34 10.79
N THR A 503 -1.02 12.88 11.01
CA THR A 503 -0.42 12.67 12.33
C THR A 503 0.94 13.33 12.41
N GLY A 504 1.36 13.71 13.63
CA GLY A 504 2.74 14.10 13.89
C GLY A 504 3.73 12.95 13.63
N ALA A 505 5.02 13.26 13.57
CA ALA A 505 6.08 12.26 13.38
C ALA A 505 6.12 11.21 14.51
N ASP A 506 5.57 11.52 15.69
CA ASP A 506 5.36 10.61 16.83
C ASP A 506 4.03 9.84 16.77
N ARG A 507 3.27 9.98 15.67
CA ARG A 507 1.92 9.44 15.48
C ARG A 507 0.83 10.07 16.35
N SER A 508 1.09 11.16 17.04
CA SER A 508 0.04 11.94 17.69
C SER A 508 -0.96 12.47 16.63
N PRO A 509 -2.27 12.38 16.88
CA PRO A 509 -3.27 12.79 15.90
C PRO A 509 -3.30 14.31 15.73
N HIS A 510 -3.26 14.81 14.50
CA HIS A 510 -3.63 16.19 14.20
C HIS A 510 -5.16 16.32 14.10
N PRO A 511 -5.72 17.52 14.33
CA PRO A 511 -7.17 17.74 14.25
C PRO A 511 -7.80 17.26 12.92
N ALA A 512 -7.05 17.34 11.82
CA ALA A 512 -7.49 16.92 10.49
C ALA A 512 -7.91 15.45 10.42
N ILE A 513 -7.26 14.54 11.17
CA ILE A 513 -7.59 13.12 11.13
C ILE A 513 -8.98 12.80 11.70
N ILE A 514 -9.49 13.64 12.60
CA ILE A 514 -10.85 13.51 13.13
C ILE A 514 -11.89 13.84 12.04
N GLN A 515 -11.61 14.85 11.22
CA GLN A 515 -12.43 15.15 10.05
C GLN A 515 -12.38 13.98 9.04
N VAL A 516 -11.21 13.40 8.81
CA VAL A 516 -11.06 12.21 7.95
C VAL A 516 -11.92 11.07 8.48
N LYS A 517 -11.85 10.74 9.79
CA LYS A 517 -12.67 9.71 10.40
C LYS A 517 -14.17 9.94 10.14
N LYS A 518 -14.63 11.18 10.30
CA LYS A 518 -16.02 11.55 10.10
C LYS A 518 -16.45 11.42 8.64
N THR A 519 -15.68 11.97 7.72
CA THR A 519 -16.02 11.96 6.28
C THR A 519 -15.90 10.55 5.69
N TYR A 520 -14.92 9.74 6.15
CA TYR A 520 -14.68 8.39 5.64
C TYR A 520 -15.58 7.31 6.26
N GLN A 521 -16.41 7.63 7.24
CA GLN A 521 -17.30 6.64 7.88
C GLN A 521 -18.20 5.93 6.86
N ASN A 522 -18.45 4.63 7.08
CA ASN A 522 -19.25 3.79 6.19
C ASN A 522 -20.74 3.74 6.59
N PHE A 523 -21.17 4.60 7.49
CA PHE A 523 -22.56 4.70 7.91
C PHE A 523 -23.00 6.15 7.80
N ARG A 524 -24.00 6.40 6.95
CA ARG A 524 -24.65 7.72 6.85
C ARG A 524 -25.82 7.78 7.83
N ILE A 525 -25.70 8.65 8.82
CA ILE A 525 -26.67 8.82 9.89
C ILE A 525 -27.40 10.15 9.68
N ARG A 526 -28.73 10.14 9.61
CA ARG A 526 -29.55 11.35 9.43
C ARG A 526 -30.79 11.29 10.31
N ARG A 527 -31.33 12.46 10.64
CA ARG A 527 -32.55 12.59 11.45
C ARG A 527 -33.68 13.10 10.57
N LYS A 528 -34.84 12.41 10.62
CA LYS A 528 -36.07 12.82 9.97
C LYS A 528 -36.82 13.92 10.74
N GLU A 529 -37.77 14.58 10.09
CA GLU A 529 -38.64 15.59 10.72
C GLU A 529 -39.46 15.00 11.87
N ASP A 530 -39.86 13.74 11.81
CA ASP A 530 -40.59 13.03 12.86
C ASP A 530 -39.67 12.62 14.05
N GLY A 531 -38.40 12.95 13.97
CA GLY A 531 -37.38 12.70 15.02
C GLY A 531 -36.71 11.34 14.95
N LYS A 532 -37.11 10.45 14.06
CA LYS A 532 -36.43 9.15 13.88
C LYS A 532 -35.05 9.31 13.28
N ILE A 533 -34.17 8.43 13.67
CA ILE A 533 -32.83 8.31 13.10
C ILE A 533 -32.88 7.30 11.97
N VAL A 534 -32.36 7.69 10.83
CA VAL A 534 -32.17 6.82 9.66
C VAL A 534 -30.69 6.57 9.48
N ILE A 535 -30.32 5.31 9.35
CA ILE A 535 -28.94 4.90 9.12
C ILE A 535 -28.87 4.07 7.85
N GLN A 536 -27.97 4.44 6.96
CA GLN A 536 -27.61 3.66 5.78
C GLN A 536 -26.23 3.03 5.98
N ASN A 537 -26.12 1.73 5.70
CA ASN A 537 -24.85 1.01 5.70
C ASN A 537 -24.20 1.09 4.31
N ASP A 538 -23.17 1.89 4.14
CA ASP A 538 -22.44 2.05 2.89
C ASP A 538 -21.29 1.03 2.72
N ASN A 539 -21.07 0.12 3.69
CA ASN A 539 -20.19 -1.01 3.49
C ASN A 539 -20.67 -1.87 2.31
N ARG A 540 -19.75 -2.47 1.61
CA ARG A 540 -20.02 -3.33 0.45
C ARG A 540 -20.13 -4.80 0.82
N PHE A 541 -19.46 -5.21 1.91
CA PHE A 541 -19.37 -6.60 2.34
C PHE A 541 -19.72 -6.78 3.81
N LEU A 542 -19.49 -5.77 4.67
CA LEU A 542 -19.61 -5.89 6.12
C LEU A 542 -21.03 -5.62 6.61
N ASP A 543 -21.60 -6.63 7.28
CA ASP A 543 -22.88 -6.50 7.97
C ASP A 543 -22.74 -5.67 9.27
N GLY A 544 -23.72 -4.79 9.52
CA GLY A 544 -23.75 -3.93 10.70
C GLY A 544 -24.00 -4.64 12.03
N SER A 545 -24.29 -5.95 12.03
CA SER A 545 -24.58 -6.73 13.25
C SER A 545 -23.42 -6.78 14.27
N ILE A 546 -22.22 -6.41 13.84
CA ILE A 546 -21.03 -6.31 14.72
C ILE A 546 -21.01 -5.03 15.56
N TYR A 547 -21.93 -4.09 15.32
CA TYR A 547 -22.06 -2.82 16.03
C TYR A 547 -23.31 -2.78 16.93
N GLU A 548 -23.27 -1.89 17.92
CA GLU A 548 -24.41 -1.42 18.72
C GLU A 548 -24.65 0.06 18.42
N LEU A 549 -25.91 0.47 18.43
CA LEU A 549 -26.27 1.89 18.30
C LEU A 549 -26.30 2.50 19.70
N HIS A 550 -25.35 3.37 19.98
CA HIS A 550 -25.32 4.19 21.17
C HIS A 550 -25.92 5.56 20.89
N TRP A 551 -26.59 6.14 21.88
CA TRP A 551 -27.09 7.49 21.82
C TRP A 551 -26.87 8.21 23.14
N GLU A 552 -26.61 9.50 23.03
CA GLU A 552 -26.40 10.40 24.17
C GLU A 552 -27.12 11.71 23.92
N VAL A 553 -27.77 12.27 24.96
CA VAL A 553 -28.31 13.63 24.92
C VAL A 553 -27.55 14.49 25.91
N ALA A 554 -27.02 15.61 25.42
CA ALA A 554 -26.36 16.63 26.21
C ALA A 554 -27.27 17.87 26.29
N GLN A 555 -27.33 18.49 27.48
CA GLN A 555 -27.95 19.79 27.74
C GLN A 555 -26.84 20.79 28.08
N ASN A 556 -26.70 21.87 27.32
CA ASN A 556 -25.64 22.88 27.47
C ASN A 556 -24.23 22.27 27.62
N GLY A 557 -23.93 21.26 26.80
CA GLY A 557 -22.65 20.54 26.84
C GLY A 557 -22.50 19.47 27.93
N TRP A 558 -23.50 19.31 28.83
CA TRP A 558 -23.45 18.27 29.88
C TRP A 558 -24.35 17.09 29.53
N LYS A 559 -23.78 15.90 29.54
CA LYS A 559 -24.53 14.66 29.32
C LYS A 559 -25.62 14.52 30.41
N ILE A 560 -26.87 14.36 29.94
CA ILE A 560 -28.04 14.18 30.83
C ILE A 560 -28.69 12.82 30.70
N LYS A 561 -28.52 12.18 29.54
CA LYS A 561 -29.11 10.84 29.26
C LYS A 561 -28.34 10.12 28.18
N GLU A 562 -28.26 8.80 28.30
CA GLU A 562 -27.64 7.93 27.32
C GLU A 562 -28.36 6.60 27.25
N GLY A 563 -28.10 5.82 26.20
CA GLY A 563 -28.60 4.46 26.06
C GLY A 563 -28.02 3.73 24.87
N CYS A 564 -28.39 2.46 24.74
CA CYS A 564 -27.94 1.60 23.68
C CYS A 564 -29.15 0.89 23.06
N LEU A 565 -29.15 0.72 21.74
CA LEU A 565 -30.16 -0.01 20.99
C LEU A 565 -29.52 -1.13 20.17
N PRO A 566 -30.22 -2.26 19.98
CA PRO A 566 -29.76 -3.27 19.04
C PRO A 566 -29.60 -2.70 17.64
N PHE A 567 -28.52 -3.09 16.98
CA PHE A 567 -28.23 -2.68 15.61
C PHE A 567 -27.88 -3.91 14.76
N SER A 568 -28.45 -3.98 13.59
CA SER A 568 -28.11 -4.91 12.52
C SER A 568 -28.62 -4.31 11.20
N LEU A 569 -27.77 -4.24 10.20
CA LEU A 569 -28.12 -3.64 8.92
C LEU A 569 -27.22 -4.25 7.83
N ALA A 570 -27.82 -4.93 6.87
CA ALA A 570 -27.09 -5.54 5.78
C ALA A 570 -26.30 -4.49 4.95
N PRO A 571 -25.23 -4.89 4.24
CA PRO A 571 -24.51 -4.01 3.33
C PRO A 571 -25.44 -3.36 2.31
N GLY A 572 -25.31 -2.04 2.10
CA GLY A 572 -26.13 -1.26 1.18
C GLY A 572 -27.56 -0.98 1.65
N ALA A 573 -28.00 -1.53 2.80
CA ALA A 573 -29.35 -1.34 3.30
C ALA A 573 -29.50 -0.05 4.13
N GLU A 574 -30.76 0.37 4.31
CA GLU A 574 -31.18 1.48 5.15
C GLU A 574 -32.18 1.00 6.20
N GLY A 575 -32.12 1.56 7.41
CA GLY A 575 -33.03 1.26 8.51
C GLY A 575 -33.38 2.48 9.36
N GLU A 576 -34.42 2.36 10.18
CA GLU A 576 -34.93 3.42 11.05
C GLU A 576 -34.92 3.01 12.52
N TRP A 577 -34.54 3.93 13.39
CA TRP A 577 -34.52 3.78 14.84
C TRP A 577 -35.21 4.94 15.54
N GLU A 578 -36.01 4.65 16.56
CA GLU A 578 -36.59 5.65 17.46
C GLU A 578 -35.72 5.75 18.72
N ILE A 579 -35.17 6.95 18.98
CA ILE A 579 -34.39 7.21 20.19
C ILE A 579 -35.33 7.39 21.36
N PRO A 580 -35.20 6.63 22.46
CA PRO A 580 -36.15 6.65 23.57
C PRO A 580 -35.92 7.83 24.53
N PHE A 581 -35.65 9.02 23.98
CA PHE A 581 -35.55 10.26 24.75
C PHE A 581 -36.89 10.99 24.70
N LYS A 582 -37.60 11.02 25.84
CA LYS A 582 -38.94 11.62 25.98
C LYS A 582 -39.01 12.71 27.03
N ASP A 583 -37.83 13.10 27.58
CA ASP A 583 -37.78 14.13 28.63
C ASP A 583 -38.16 15.49 28.05
N LYS A 584 -38.85 16.29 28.85
CA LYS A 584 -39.24 17.63 28.42
C LYS A 584 -38.05 18.54 28.37
N MET A 585 -37.76 19.09 27.20
CA MET A 585 -36.71 20.09 27.03
C MET A 585 -37.14 21.44 27.66
N LEU A 586 -36.21 22.08 28.36
CA LEU A 586 -36.45 23.38 29.00
C LEU A 586 -36.29 24.48 27.93
N PRO A 587 -37.21 25.47 27.88
CA PRO A 587 -37.08 26.59 26.96
C PRO A 587 -35.79 27.36 27.22
N GLY A 588 -35.07 27.71 26.16
CA GLY A 588 -33.83 28.50 26.24
C GLY A 588 -32.55 27.71 26.48
N GLU A 589 -32.66 26.41 26.75
CA GLU A 589 -31.51 25.52 26.91
C GLU A 589 -31.18 24.83 25.56
N GLU A 590 -29.89 24.57 25.31
CA GLU A 590 -29.45 23.80 24.15
C GLU A 590 -29.53 22.30 24.45
N TYR A 591 -30.03 21.53 23.48
CA TYR A 591 -30.03 20.07 23.56
C TYR A 591 -29.43 19.48 22.28
N ILE A 592 -28.40 18.63 22.44
CA ILE A 592 -27.72 17.92 21.34
C ILE A 592 -27.89 16.42 21.53
N LEU A 593 -28.34 15.74 20.50
CA LEU A 593 -28.35 14.28 20.41
C LEU A 593 -27.13 13.82 19.61
N THR A 594 -26.30 12.99 20.23
CA THR A 594 -25.23 12.24 19.55
C THR A 594 -25.68 10.81 19.36
N VAL A 595 -25.52 10.29 18.15
CA VAL A 595 -25.78 8.89 17.78
C VAL A 595 -24.48 8.30 17.26
N SER A 596 -24.07 7.16 17.82
CA SER A 596 -22.80 6.50 17.47
C SER A 596 -23.01 5.01 17.21
N LEU A 597 -22.23 4.46 16.30
CA LEU A 597 -22.10 3.02 16.10
C LEU A 597 -20.79 2.54 16.72
N CYS A 598 -20.90 1.73 17.77
CA CYS A 598 -19.78 1.23 18.54
C CYS A 598 -19.65 -0.28 18.41
N ARG A 599 -18.40 -0.78 18.37
CA ARG A 599 -18.13 -2.21 18.20
C ARG A 599 -18.60 -3.05 19.40
N LYS A 600 -19.30 -4.16 19.14
CA LYS A 600 -19.75 -5.13 20.17
C LYS A 600 -18.59 -5.93 20.77
N SER A 601 -17.54 -6.15 19.99
CA SER A 601 -16.34 -6.91 20.38
C SER A 601 -15.08 -6.25 19.84
N GLY A 602 -13.94 -6.53 20.48
CA GLY A 602 -12.64 -6.12 19.97
C GLY A 602 -12.27 -6.85 18.68
N CYS A 603 -11.37 -6.26 17.91
CA CYS A 603 -10.71 -6.81 16.72
C CYS A 603 -9.23 -6.45 16.72
N LEU A 604 -8.50 -6.76 15.67
CA LEU A 604 -7.05 -6.50 15.58
C LEU A 604 -6.65 -5.03 15.84
N TRP A 605 -7.51 -4.08 15.49
CA TRP A 605 -7.22 -2.65 15.51
C TRP A 605 -8.11 -1.82 16.45
N ALA A 606 -9.19 -2.40 16.99
CA ALA A 606 -10.14 -1.69 17.85
C ALA A 606 -10.54 -2.51 19.07
N GLN A 607 -10.85 -1.82 20.17
CA GLN A 607 -11.39 -2.44 21.37
C GLN A 607 -12.93 -2.52 21.32
N LYS A 608 -13.52 -3.33 22.21
CA LYS A 608 -14.97 -3.31 22.43
C LYS A 608 -15.39 -1.89 22.88
N GLY A 609 -16.49 -1.39 22.29
CA GLY A 609 -17.04 -0.08 22.57
C GLY A 609 -16.38 1.07 21.75
N GLU A 610 -15.38 0.78 20.93
CA GLU A 610 -14.78 1.81 20.08
C GLU A 610 -15.77 2.27 19.02
N GLU A 611 -15.90 3.60 18.90
CA GLU A 611 -16.79 4.27 17.94
C GLU A 611 -16.20 4.25 16.54
N GLU A 612 -16.99 3.81 15.56
CA GLU A 612 -16.60 3.78 14.15
C GLU A 612 -17.31 4.84 13.32
N ALA A 613 -18.56 5.15 13.66
CA ALA A 613 -19.34 6.20 13.00
C ALA A 613 -20.19 6.95 14.02
N PHE A 614 -20.40 8.24 13.77
CA PHE A 614 -21.24 9.09 14.63
C PHE A 614 -21.90 10.23 13.86
N GLU A 615 -22.98 10.81 14.45
CA GLU A 615 -23.62 12.03 14.00
C GLU A 615 -24.21 12.79 15.18
N GLN A 616 -24.26 14.10 15.06
CA GLN A 616 -24.86 14.99 16.06
C GLN A 616 -26.01 15.78 15.50
N PHE A 617 -27.08 15.90 16.29
CA PHE A 617 -28.29 16.61 15.90
C PHE A 617 -28.69 17.59 17.00
N ILE A 618 -28.90 18.84 16.63
CA ILE A 618 -29.48 19.83 17.53
C ILE A 618 -30.96 19.51 17.67
N LEU A 619 -31.40 19.16 18.87
CA LEU A 619 -32.80 18.94 19.22
C LEU A 619 -33.48 20.25 19.55
N GLN A 620 -32.79 21.15 20.20
CA GLN A 620 -33.25 22.50 20.56
C GLN A 620 -32.05 23.43 20.65
N TYR A 621 -32.17 24.61 20.06
CA TYR A 621 -31.17 25.66 20.21
C TYR A 621 -31.30 26.35 21.57
N GLY A 622 -30.19 26.66 22.23
CA GLY A 622 -30.14 27.59 23.33
C GLY A 622 -30.48 29.02 22.87
N ILE A 623 -31.02 29.82 23.75
CA ILE A 623 -31.16 31.25 23.50
C ILE A 623 -29.91 31.93 24.03
N PRO A 624 -29.22 32.79 23.23
CA PRO A 624 -28.02 33.49 23.67
C PRO A 624 -28.26 34.41 24.84
#